data_67da41156eafe417bfb46ba98e6a5be3
#
_entry.id   67da41156eafe417bfb46ba98e6a5be3
#
_cell.length_a   1.000
_cell.length_b   1.000
_cell.length_c   1.000
_cell.angle_alpha   90.00
_cell.angle_beta   90.00
_cell.angle_gamma   90.00
#
_symmetry.space_group_name_H-M   'P 1'
#
loop_
_entity.id
_entity.type
_entity.pdbx_description
1 polymer ?
#
loop_
_entity_poly.entity_id
_entity_poly.type
_entity_poly.pdbx_seq_one_letter_code
_entity_poly.pdbx_strand_id
1 'polypeptide(L)' 'MKLHVNGEQVEIPDTVEKVSDLLEHLGINHKVAIVELNASILQKSDHAATQLTNGDRVEIVHFVGGG' A
#
# COMPACT_ATOMS: atom_id res chain seq x y z
N MET A 1 -5.60 -4.78 -11.60
CA MET A 1 -6.22 -5.38 -10.40
C MET A 1 -6.99 -4.30 -9.62
N LYS A 2 -8.02 -4.70 -8.93
CA LYS A 2 -8.81 -3.76 -8.11
C LYS A 2 -8.43 -3.92 -6.66
N LEU A 3 -8.20 -2.78 -6.01
CA LEU A 3 -7.90 -2.75 -4.58
C LEU A 3 -8.83 -1.76 -3.90
N HIS A 4 -9.01 -1.93 -2.60
CA HIS A 4 -9.69 -0.93 -1.77
C HIS A 4 -8.59 -0.21 -0.99
N VAL A 5 -8.33 1.04 -1.35
CA VAL A 5 -7.29 1.83 -0.69
C VAL A 5 -7.95 2.94 0.09
N ASN A 6 -7.78 2.91 1.40
CA ASN A 6 -8.39 3.89 2.31
C ASN A 6 -9.88 4.07 2.07
N GLY A 7 -10.57 2.94 1.88
CA GLY A 7 -12.01 2.94 1.68
C GLY A 7 -12.49 3.21 0.26
N GLU A 8 -11.58 3.46 -0.66
CA GLU A 8 -11.95 3.71 -2.05
C GLU A 8 -11.52 2.57 -2.93
N GLN A 9 -12.39 2.14 -3.82
CA GLN A 9 -12.03 1.14 -4.82
C GLN A 9 -11.25 1.80 -5.93
N VAL A 10 -10.04 1.32 -6.18
CA VAL A 10 -9.16 1.87 -7.19
C VAL A 10 -8.67 0.77 -8.13
N GLU A 11 -8.47 1.15 -9.39
CA GLU A 11 -7.89 0.26 -10.37
C GLU A 11 -6.38 0.48 -10.39
N ILE A 12 -5.63 -0.60 -10.21
CA ILE A 12 -4.17 -0.55 -10.11
C ILE A 12 -3.56 -1.31 -11.28
N PRO A 13 -2.52 -0.77 -11.94
CA PRO A 13 -1.87 -1.48 -13.05
C PRO A 13 -1.29 -2.83 -12.61
N ASP A 14 -1.27 -3.77 -13.55
CA ASP A 14 -0.74 -5.11 -13.25
C ASP A 14 0.76 -5.12 -12.98
N THR A 15 1.45 -4.02 -13.27
CA THR A 15 2.86 -3.87 -12.95
C THR A 15 3.09 -3.70 -11.44
N VAL A 16 2.04 -3.34 -10.71
CA VAL A 16 2.09 -3.23 -9.26
C VAL A 16 1.78 -4.61 -8.69
N GLU A 17 2.75 -5.26 -8.09
CA GLU A 17 2.60 -6.61 -7.56
C GLU A 17 2.68 -6.66 -6.05
N LYS A 18 3.51 -5.82 -5.45
CA LYS A 18 3.77 -5.84 -4.01
C LYS A 18 3.38 -4.53 -3.36
N VAL A 19 3.29 -4.55 -2.04
CA VAL A 19 2.94 -3.34 -1.28
C VAL A 19 3.92 -2.20 -1.58
N SER A 20 5.22 -2.51 -1.66
CA SER A 20 6.21 -1.48 -2.01
C SER A 20 5.95 -0.87 -3.38
N ASP A 21 5.51 -1.68 -4.35
CA ASP A 21 5.16 -1.18 -5.68
C ASP A 21 3.96 -0.24 -5.61
N LEU A 22 2.99 -0.59 -4.77
CA LEU A 22 1.80 0.26 -4.61
C LEU A 22 2.17 1.61 -4.02
N LEU A 23 2.99 1.61 -2.99
CA LEU A 23 3.42 2.87 -2.36
C LEU A 23 4.15 3.75 -3.37
N GLU A 24 5.03 3.15 -4.17
CA GLU A 24 5.74 3.88 -5.21
C GLU A 24 4.77 4.43 -6.26
N HIS A 25 3.81 3.62 -6.68
CA HIS A 25 2.80 4.03 -7.64
C HIS A 25 1.99 5.22 -7.14
N LEU A 26 1.69 5.24 -5.85
CA LEU A 26 0.93 6.33 -5.23
C LEU A 26 1.80 7.53 -4.85
N GLY A 27 3.10 7.42 -5.04
CA GLY A 27 4.02 8.51 -4.70
C GLY A 27 4.23 8.67 -3.19
N ILE A 28 4.04 7.60 -2.44
CA ILE A 28 4.17 7.63 -0.98
C ILE A 28 5.52 7.06 -0.57
N ASN A 29 6.25 7.82 0.25
CA ASN A 29 7.52 7.35 0.80
C ASN A 29 7.27 6.24 1.81
N HIS A 30 7.75 5.03 1.52
CA HIS A 30 7.55 3.88 2.39
C HIS A 30 8.13 4.05 3.79
N LYS A 31 9.13 4.92 3.94
CA LYS A 31 9.77 5.13 5.24
C LYS A 31 8.85 5.81 6.25
N VAL A 32 7.87 6.56 5.75
CA VAL A 32 6.93 7.28 6.62
C VAL A 32 5.50 6.76 6.50
N ALA A 33 5.34 5.62 5.87
CA ALA A 33 4.02 5.02 5.66
C ALA A 33 3.78 3.86 6.62
N ILE A 34 2.58 3.82 7.15
CA ILE A 34 2.08 2.67 7.91
C ILE A 34 1.02 2.03 7.05
N VAL A 35 1.15 0.73 6.81
CA VAL A 35 0.25 -0.01 5.93
C VAL A 35 -0.41 -1.14 6.68
N GLU A 36 -1.75 -1.21 6.58
CA GLU A 36 -2.51 -2.37 7.01
C GLU A 36 -3.02 -3.06 5.74
N LEU A 37 -2.81 -4.36 5.69
CA LEU A 37 -3.32 -5.17 4.59
C LEU A 37 -4.32 -6.16 5.17
N ASN A 38 -5.59 -6.02 4.75
CA ASN A 38 -6.68 -6.87 5.24
C ASN A 38 -6.70 -6.91 6.78
N ALA A 39 -6.59 -5.74 7.38
CA ALA A 39 -6.64 -5.52 8.83
C ALA A 39 -5.38 -5.95 9.60
N SER A 40 -4.33 -6.33 8.91
CA SER A 40 -3.05 -6.70 9.55
C SER A 40 -2.01 -5.62 9.28
N ILE A 41 -1.43 -5.08 10.33
CA ILE A 41 -0.38 -4.07 10.18
C ILE A 41 0.89 -4.75 9.69
N LEU A 42 1.47 -4.19 8.63
CA LEU A 42 2.72 -4.69 8.08
C LEU A 42 3.91 -3.93 8.65
N GLN A 43 5.01 -4.64 8.85
CA GLN A 43 6.26 -3.98 9.16
C GLN A 43 6.86 -3.42 7.88
N LYS A 44 7.69 -2.41 8.00
CA LYS A 44 8.31 -1.79 6.82
C LYS A 44 9.11 -2.80 6.01
N SER A 45 9.76 -3.74 6.69
CA SER A 45 10.51 -4.78 6.02
C SER A 45 9.63 -5.72 5.19
N ASP A 46 8.35 -5.77 5.48
CA ASP A 46 7.41 -6.64 4.77
C ASP A 46 6.87 -6.02 3.49
N HIS A 47 7.03 -4.71 3.31
CA HIS A 47 6.45 -4.01 2.15
C HIS A 47 6.95 -4.59 0.83
N ALA A 48 8.23 -4.91 0.76
CA ALA A 48 8.84 -5.43 -0.46
C ALA A 48 8.58 -6.93 -0.66
N ALA A 49 8.06 -7.60 0.35
CA ALA A 49 7.83 -9.04 0.30
C ALA A 49 6.36 -9.43 0.21
N THR A 50 5.47 -8.50 0.54
CA THR A 50 4.03 -8.81 0.62
C THR A 50 3.36 -8.58 -0.72
N GLN A 51 2.85 -9.66 -1.29
CA GLN A 51 2.17 -9.60 -2.57
C GLN A 51 0.73 -9.16 -2.41
N LEU A 52 0.29 -8.31 -3.34
CA LEU A 52 -1.10 -7.86 -3.41
C LEU A 52 -1.90 -8.77 -4.31
N THR A 53 -3.17 -8.95 -3.97
CA THR A 53 -4.10 -9.71 -4.80
C THR A 53 -5.36 -8.89 -5.02
N ASN A 54 -6.06 -9.21 -6.08
CA ASN A 54 -7.29 -8.52 -6.45
C ASN A 54 -8.29 -8.56 -5.29
N GLY A 55 -8.86 -7.41 -4.97
CA GLY A 55 -9.84 -7.31 -3.89
C GLY A 55 -9.25 -7.01 -2.53
N ASP A 56 -7.92 -6.96 -2.41
CA ASP A 56 -7.30 -6.65 -1.12
C ASP A 56 -7.71 -5.29 -0.60
N ARG A 57 -7.79 -5.20 0.71
CA ARG A 57 -8.10 -3.96 1.41
C ARG A 57 -6.82 -3.41 2.02
N VAL A 58 -6.43 -2.23 1.60
CA VAL A 58 -5.19 -1.59 2.03
C VAL A 58 -5.51 -0.26 2.70
N GLU A 59 -5.07 -0.10 3.93
CA GLU A 59 -5.17 1.17 4.64
C GLU A 59 -3.77 1.74 4.76
N ILE A 60 -3.60 2.96 4.31
CA ILE A 60 -2.30 3.62 4.31
C ILE A 60 -2.39 4.93 5.07
N VAL A 61 -1.54 5.06 6.07
CA VAL A 61 -1.36 6.32 6.79
C VAL A 61 0.07 6.75 6.56
N HIS A 62 0.27 7.96 6.07
CA HIS A 62 1.63 8.45 5.88
C HIS A 62 1.73 9.87 6.43
N PHE A 63 2.91 10.17 6.97
CA PHE A 63 3.16 11.47 7.54
C PHE A 63 3.76 12.35 6.47
N VAL A 64 3.07 13.45 6.18
CA VAL A 64 3.60 14.43 5.24
C VAL A 64 4.61 15.24 6.03
N GLY A 65 5.84 15.12 5.67
CA GLY A 65 6.91 15.71 6.41
C GLY A 65 6.73 17.20 6.60
N GLY A 66 6.35 17.55 7.78
CA GLY A 66 6.23 18.93 8.13
C GLY A 66 7.54 19.43 8.70
N GLY A 67 8.50 19.37 7.95
CA GLY A 67 9.75 20.02 8.33
C GLY A 67 10.31 19.70 9.66
#